data_6f236000e1916221c86b513e029436ab
#
_entry.id   6f236000e1916221c86b513e029436ab
#
_cell.length_a   1.000
_cell.length_b   1.000
_cell.length_c   1.000
_cell.angle_alpha   90.00
_cell.angle_beta   90.00
_cell.angle_gamma   90.00
#
_symmetry.space_group_name_H-M   'P 1'
#
loop_
_entity.id
_entity.type
_entity.pdbx_description
1 polymer ?
#
loop_
_entity_poly.entity_id
_entity_poly.type
_entity_poly.pdbx_seq_one_letter_code
_entity_poly.pdbx_strand_id
1 'polypeptide(L)'
;MLKRERKQKILALFLILVTVNACSNESEIRDENNYGSAPKKASCFNTIDIRDYRVLDRGNLIVYGRPKSRSYHLQVSPPNLDDGGMDMISFNSFTGRVCGFAGDELIIPDNIFPERFSIMSVTELDETAHYNLMVRFGKAEPMQEVEPETDSSPQITRELDEGNEKEDG
;
A
#
# COMPACT_ATOMS: atom_id res chain seq x y z
N MET A 1 -1.16 -59.80 -33.03
CA MET A 1 -0.68 -59.19 -31.79
C MET A 1 -0.26 -57.73 -31.95
N LEU A 2 0.24 -57.25 -33.08
CA LEU A 2 0.71 -55.86 -33.31
C LEU A 2 -0.36 -54.77 -33.22
N LYS A 3 -1.63 -55.06 -33.48
CA LYS A 3 -2.71 -54.07 -33.51
C LYS A 3 -3.13 -53.59 -32.12
N ARG A 4 -2.91 -54.39 -31.09
CA ARG A 4 -3.29 -54.11 -29.70
C ARG A 4 -2.26 -53.17 -29.03
N GLU A 5 -0.99 -53.33 -29.34
CA GLU A 5 0.07 -52.47 -28.80
C GLU A 5 0.03 -51.04 -29.34
N ARG A 6 -0.35 -50.85 -30.63
CA ARG A 6 -0.50 -49.48 -31.20
C ARG A 6 -1.62 -48.72 -30.54
N LYS A 7 -2.74 -49.38 -30.22
CA LYS A 7 -3.87 -48.71 -29.51
C LYS A 7 -3.49 -48.30 -28.09
N GLN A 8 -2.69 -49.14 -27.42
CA GLN A 8 -2.24 -48.86 -26.06
C GLN A 8 -1.25 -47.67 -26.02
N LYS A 9 -0.36 -47.55 -26.98
CA LYS A 9 0.60 -46.43 -27.10
C LYS A 9 -0.11 -45.14 -27.46
N ILE A 10 -1.13 -45.16 -28.31
CA ILE A 10 -1.93 -43.98 -28.67
C ILE A 10 -2.77 -43.52 -27.46
N LEU A 11 -3.34 -44.42 -26.67
CA LEU A 11 -4.10 -44.11 -25.47
C LEU A 11 -3.20 -43.49 -24.40
N ALA A 12 -1.97 -44.01 -24.23
CA ALA A 12 -1.00 -43.45 -23.29
C ALA A 12 -0.51 -42.05 -23.73
N LEU A 13 -0.35 -41.81 -25.02
CA LEU A 13 0.05 -40.51 -25.56
C LEU A 13 -1.07 -39.45 -25.38
N PHE A 14 -2.36 -39.88 -25.51
CA PHE A 14 -3.50 -38.99 -25.29
C PHE A 14 -3.68 -38.63 -23.80
N LEU A 15 -3.35 -39.57 -22.89
CA LEU A 15 -3.44 -39.29 -21.45
C LEU A 15 -2.42 -38.26 -20.98
N ILE A 16 -1.23 -38.23 -21.62
CA ILE A 16 -0.17 -37.26 -21.28
C ILE A 16 -0.50 -35.84 -21.80
N LEU A 17 -1.26 -35.73 -22.90
CA LEU A 17 -1.63 -34.44 -23.48
C LEU A 17 -2.71 -33.69 -22.66
N VAL A 18 -3.49 -34.39 -21.84
CA VAL A 18 -4.61 -33.79 -21.06
C VAL A 18 -4.13 -33.18 -19.75
N THR A 19 -2.94 -33.50 -19.27
CA THR A 19 -2.45 -33.02 -17.97
C THR A 19 -1.76 -31.66 -18.01
N VAL A 20 -1.58 -31.03 -19.18
CA VAL A 20 -0.83 -29.76 -19.32
C VAL A 20 -1.74 -28.52 -19.26
N ASN A 21 -3.07 -28.68 -19.23
CA ASN A 21 -4.01 -27.54 -19.24
C ASN A 21 -4.63 -27.18 -17.88
N ALA A 22 -4.05 -27.60 -16.75
CA ALA A 22 -4.60 -27.37 -15.42
C ALA A 22 -3.80 -26.36 -14.58
N CYS A 23 -3.16 -25.38 -15.20
CA CYS A 23 -2.52 -24.26 -14.47
C CYS A 23 -2.76 -22.95 -15.19
N SER A 24 -4.00 -22.48 -15.20
CA SER A 24 -4.34 -21.10 -15.52
C SER A 24 -5.74 -20.79 -14.99
N ASN A 25 -5.90 -20.78 -13.67
CA ASN A 25 -6.96 -20.04 -13.02
C ASN A 25 -6.31 -19.22 -11.90
N GLU A 26 -5.63 -18.18 -12.31
CA GLU A 26 -5.42 -17.01 -11.49
C GLU A 26 -6.77 -16.30 -11.44
N SER A 27 -7.60 -16.71 -10.47
CA SER A 27 -8.77 -15.93 -10.08
C SER A 27 -8.25 -14.66 -9.44
N GLU A 28 -8.07 -13.62 -10.26
CA GLU A 28 -8.07 -12.24 -9.78
C GLU A 28 -9.38 -12.03 -9.03
N ILE A 29 -9.33 -12.18 -7.72
CA ILE A 29 -10.32 -11.58 -6.83
C ILE A 29 -10.07 -10.08 -6.99
N ARG A 30 -10.81 -9.46 -7.91
CA ARG A 30 -10.94 -8.00 -7.95
C ARG A 30 -11.66 -7.60 -6.68
N ASP A 31 -10.90 -7.22 -5.67
CA ASP A 31 -11.40 -6.38 -4.61
C ASP A 31 -11.83 -5.05 -5.23
N GLU A 32 -13.13 -4.90 -5.40
CA GLU A 32 -13.82 -3.76 -6.03
C GLU A 32 -13.69 -2.46 -5.22
N ASN A 33 -12.85 -2.44 -4.19
CA ASN A 33 -12.52 -1.28 -3.36
C ASN A 33 -11.08 -0.77 -3.57
N ASN A 34 -10.45 -1.13 -4.70
CA ASN A 34 -9.12 -0.62 -5.01
C ASN A 34 -9.20 0.77 -5.65
N TYR A 35 -9.38 1.79 -4.83
CA TYR A 35 -9.19 3.17 -5.22
C TYR A 35 -7.72 3.36 -5.63
N GLY A 36 -7.43 3.19 -6.94
CA GLY A 36 -6.30 3.82 -7.62
C GLY A 36 -4.88 3.42 -7.19
N SER A 37 -4.63 2.25 -6.59
CA SER A 37 -3.27 1.80 -6.33
C SER A 37 -2.67 1.10 -7.54
N ALA A 38 -1.75 1.76 -8.22
CA ALA A 38 -0.80 1.07 -9.10
C ALA A 38 -0.15 -0.11 -8.35
N PRO A 39 0.22 -1.21 -9.03
CA PRO A 39 0.84 -2.36 -8.36
C PRO A 39 2.03 -1.88 -7.54
N LYS A 40 1.96 -2.11 -6.23
CA LYS A 40 2.98 -1.66 -5.28
C LYS A 40 4.30 -2.31 -5.67
N LYS A 41 5.22 -1.51 -6.19
CA LYS A 41 6.55 -1.97 -6.56
C LYS A 41 7.27 -2.39 -5.28
N ALA A 42 7.68 -3.66 -5.20
CA ALA A 42 8.55 -4.12 -4.12
C ALA A 42 9.81 -3.26 -4.08
N SER A 43 10.13 -2.72 -2.92
CA SER A 43 11.23 -1.79 -2.71
C SER A 43 12.18 -2.34 -1.67
N CYS A 44 13.37 -1.75 -1.63
CA CYS A 44 14.36 -2.07 -0.61
C CYS A 44 14.88 -0.79 0.02
N PHE A 45 15.20 -0.84 1.31
CA PHE A 45 15.91 0.25 1.98
C PHE A 45 17.20 -0.25 2.65
N ASN A 46 18.14 0.64 2.90
CA ASN A 46 19.31 0.32 3.69
C ASN A 46 19.00 0.53 5.18
N THR A 47 19.43 -0.41 6.01
CA THR A 47 19.18 -0.37 7.46
C THR A 47 19.75 0.88 8.13
N ILE A 48 20.89 1.40 7.63
CA ILE A 48 21.57 2.58 8.16
C ILE A 48 20.83 3.90 7.85
N ASP A 49 19.93 3.89 6.86
CA ASP A 49 19.20 5.09 6.44
C ASP A 49 17.95 5.34 7.28
N ILE A 50 17.48 4.35 8.03
CA ILE A 50 16.28 4.47 8.86
C ILE A 50 16.54 5.35 10.07
N ARG A 51 15.60 6.27 10.34
CA ARG A 51 15.71 7.30 11.39
C ARG A 51 14.53 7.27 12.36
N ASP A 52 13.40 6.81 11.90
CA ASP A 52 12.18 6.84 12.68
C ASP A 52 11.24 5.74 12.19
N TYR A 53 10.20 5.43 12.95
CA TYR A 53 9.18 4.48 12.57
C TYR A 53 7.84 4.82 13.24
N ARG A 54 6.78 4.24 12.70
CA ARG A 54 5.43 4.32 13.27
C ARG A 54 4.72 3.01 13.10
N VAL A 55 4.27 2.42 14.19
CA VAL A 55 3.41 1.24 14.16
C VAL A 55 2.00 1.66 13.74
N LEU A 56 1.45 0.96 12.77
CA LEU A 56 0.09 1.16 12.29
C LEU A 56 -0.86 0.22 12.99
N ASP A 57 -0.51 -1.06 13.01
CA ASP A 57 -1.19 -2.12 13.72
C ASP A 57 -0.20 -3.23 14.10
N ARG A 58 -0.71 -4.38 14.55
CA ARG A 58 0.10 -5.51 15.02
C ARG A 58 0.99 -6.15 13.95
N GLY A 59 0.74 -5.94 12.68
CA GLY A 59 1.48 -6.54 11.57
C GLY A 59 2.03 -5.53 10.57
N ASN A 60 1.78 -4.23 10.78
CA ASN A 60 2.11 -3.19 9.83
C ASN A 60 2.81 -2.01 10.51
N LEU A 61 3.88 -1.54 9.91
CA LEU A 61 4.59 -0.34 10.35
C LEU A 61 5.10 0.47 9.16
N ILE A 62 5.29 1.76 9.39
CA ILE A 62 6.01 2.65 8.47
C ILE A 62 7.38 2.92 9.06
N VAL A 63 8.41 2.86 8.21
CA VAL A 63 9.76 3.32 8.56
C VAL A 63 10.13 4.51 7.71
N TYR A 64 10.83 5.47 8.32
CA TYR A 64 11.22 6.73 7.69
C TYR A 64 12.74 6.74 7.48
N GLY A 65 13.13 7.00 6.25
CA GLY A 65 14.53 6.97 5.82
C GLY A 65 15.19 8.35 5.78
N ARG A 66 16.32 8.39 5.10
CA ARG A 66 16.98 9.63 4.68
C ARG A 66 16.87 9.79 3.16
N PRO A 67 16.40 10.94 2.68
CA PRO A 67 15.76 12.05 3.40
C PRO A 67 14.44 11.63 4.06
N LYS A 68 13.87 12.47 4.94
CA LYS A 68 12.61 12.17 5.66
C LYS A 68 11.41 11.95 4.73
N SER A 69 11.51 12.43 3.49
CA SER A 69 10.49 12.18 2.44
C SER A 69 10.44 10.72 1.97
N ARG A 70 11.48 9.93 2.26
CA ARG A 70 11.46 8.50 1.97
C ARG A 70 10.82 7.74 3.12
N SER A 71 9.73 7.09 2.82
CA SER A 71 9.05 6.22 3.77
C SER A 71 8.71 4.88 3.12
N TYR A 72 8.66 3.84 3.95
CA TYR A 72 8.41 2.48 3.51
C TYR A 72 7.39 1.83 4.42
N HIS A 73 6.40 1.18 3.84
CA HIS A 73 5.45 0.33 4.54
C HIS A 73 6.03 -1.08 4.64
N LEU A 74 6.09 -1.61 5.84
CA LEU A 74 6.51 -2.96 6.13
C LEU A 74 5.34 -3.78 6.65
N GLN A 75 5.25 -5.02 6.18
CA GLN A 75 4.41 -6.04 6.78
C GLN A 75 5.31 -7.07 7.46
N VAL A 76 4.96 -7.45 8.68
CA VAL A 76 5.75 -8.36 9.50
C VAL A 76 4.93 -9.55 10.00
N SER A 77 5.64 -10.63 10.34
CA SER A 77 5.07 -11.85 10.89
C SER A 77 5.96 -12.38 12.03
N PRO A 78 5.38 -12.83 13.14
CA PRO A 78 3.96 -12.87 13.48
C PRO A 78 3.37 -11.46 13.71
N PRO A 79 2.04 -11.25 13.52
CA PRO A 79 1.41 -9.94 13.71
C PRO A 79 1.12 -9.69 15.19
N ASN A 80 2.14 -9.40 15.96
CA ASN A 80 2.06 -9.12 17.41
C ASN A 80 2.91 -7.90 17.82
N LEU A 81 3.16 -6.96 16.87
CA LEU A 81 3.76 -5.66 17.21
C LEU A 81 2.91 -4.97 18.29
N ASP A 82 3.58 -4.44 19.30
CA ASP A 82 2.94 -3.60 20.30
C ASP A 82 3.15 -2.11 19.97
N ASP A 83 2.07 -1.32 20.06
CA ASP A 83 2.11 0.15 19.82
C ASP A 83 2.58 0.89 21.11
N GLY A 84 2.75 0.17 22.22
CA GLY A 84 2.81 0.73 23.57
C GLY A 84 4.18 0.93 24.18
N GLY A 85 5.28 1.01 23.45
CA GLY A 85 6.54 1.27 24.14
C GLY A 85 7.83 0.82 23.48
N MET A 86 7.82 0.68 22.18
CA MET A 86 9.06 0.41 21.47
C MET A 86 9.88 1.71 21.38
N ASP A 87 10.91 1.85 22.19
CA ASP A 87 11.81 3.01 22.14
C ASP A 87 12.80 2.88 20.97
N MET A 88 13.07 1.68 20.52
CA MET A 88 14.07 1.41 19.48
C MET A 88 13.69 0.16 18.67
N ILE A 89 13.97 0.21 17.37
CA ILE A 89 13.93 -0.96 16.49
C ILE A 89 15.25 -1.13 15.77
N SER A 90 15.59 -2.33 15.38
CA SER A 90 16.72 -2.64 14.54
C SER A 90 16.34 -3.61 13.43
N PHE A 91 17.17 -3.70 12.41
CA PHE A 91 16.95 -4.58 11.27
C PHE A 91 18.13 -5.52 11.07
N ASN A 92 17.85 -6.77 10.79
CA ASN A 92 18.83 -7.75 10.37
C ASN A 92 18.56 -8.12 8.90
N SER A 93 19.60 -8.10 8.08
CA SER A 93 19.57 -8.54 6.68
C SER A 93 20.97 -8.92 6.24
N PHE A 94 21.09 -9.96 5.43
CA PHE A 94 22.38 -10.45 4.94
C PHE A 94 23.19 -9.41 4.15
N THR A 95 22.50 -8.48 3.50
CA THR A 95 23.13 -7.49 2.61
C THR A 95 23.15 -6.09 3.19
N GLY A 96 22.62 -5.88 4.38
CA GLY A 96 22.36 -4.55 4.93
C GLY A 96 21.20 -3.82 4.24
N ARG A 97 20.53 -4.49 3.28
CA ARG A 97 19.33 -3.99 2.59
C ARG A 97 18.16 -4.88 2.92
N VAL A 98 17.08 -4.29 3.37
CA VAL A 98 15.81 -4.96 3.67
C VAL A 98 14.89 -4.82 2.48
N CYS A 99 14.42 -5.96 1.95
CA CYS A 99 13.56 -6.04 0.76
C CYS A 99 12.28 -6.85 1.01
N GLY A 100 12.15 -7.49 2.17
CA GLY A 100 11.08 -8.44 2.47
C GLY A 100 11.39 -9.84 1.93
N PHE A 101 12.67 -10.18 1.83
CA PHE A 101 13.09 -11.54 1.48
C PHE A 101 13.24 -12.42 2.71
N ALA A 102 13.29 -13.72 2.50
CA ALA A 102 13.56 -14.66 3.57
C ALA A 102 14.90 -14.33 4.27
N GLY A 103 14.82 -14.14 5.58
CA GLY A 103 15.98 -13.75 6.40
C GLY A 103 16.07 -12.25 6.72
N ASP A 104 15.20 -11.42 6.14
CA ASP A 104 15.04 -10.04 6.59
C ASP A 104 14.20 -10.02 7.86
N GLU A 105 14.71 -9.44 8.92
CA GLU A 105 14.07 -9.41 10.23
C GLU A 105 14.01 -7.99 10.79
N LEU A 106 12.90 -7.68 11.42
CA LEU A 106 12.76 -6.59 12.37
C LEU A 106 13.05 -7.14 13.78
N ILE A 107 13.87 -6.46 14.54
CA ILE A 107 14.26 -6.83 15.90
C ILE A 107 13.87 -5.70 16.84
N ILE A 108 13.08 -6.03 17.84
CA ILE A 108 12.73 -5.13 18.95
C ILE A 108 13.58 -5.55 20.12
N PRO A 109 14.52 -4.73 20.58
CA PRO A 109 15.31 -5.04 21.75
C PRO A 109 14.43 -5.01 23.00
N ASP A 110 14.46 -6.07 23.76
CA ASP A 110 13.89 -6.14 25.10
C ASP A 110 14.99 -6.45 26.12
N ASN A 111 14.72 -6.18 27.39
CA ASN A 111 15.68 -6.35 28.48
C ASN A 111 16.12 -7.80 28.70
N ILE A 112 15.31 -8.78 28.29
CA ILE A 112 15.55 -10.21 28.56
C ILE A 112 15.76 -10.96 27.24
N PHE A 113 14.84 -10.85 26.29
CA PHE A 113 14.92 -11.52 24.99
C PHE A 113 14.43 -10.60 23.87
N PRO A 114 15.25 -10.31 22.85
CA PRO A 114 14.79 -9.51 21.72
C PRO A 114 13.69 -10.24 20.95
N GLU A 115 12.61 -9.53 20.67
CA GLU A 115 11.56 -10.03 19.79
C GLU A 115 11.99 -9.90 18.33
N ARG A 116 11.68 -10.93 17.53
CA ARG A 116 12.05 -11.02 16.12
C ARG A 116 10.83 -11.24 15.27
N PHE A 117 10.73 -10.46 14.21
CA PHE A 117 9.65 -10.51 13.24
C PHE A 117 10.23 -10.66 11.85
N SER A 118 9.76 -11.65 11.09
CA SER A 118 10.10 -11.77 9.68
C SER A 118 9.44 -10.65 8.88
N ILE A 119 10.18 -9.97 8.02
CA ILE A 119 9.65 -8.92 7.15
C ILE A 119 9.11 -9.59 5.89
N MET A 120 7.80 -9.52 5.69
CA MET A 120 7.10 -10.20 4.61
C MET A 120 7.05 -9.36 3.33
N SER A 121 7.00 -8.04 3.47
CA SER A 121 7.00 -7.13 2.33
C SER A 121 7.54 -5.76 2.70
N VAL A 122 8.11 -5.09 1.71
CA VAL A 122 8.58 -3.70 1.78
C VAL A 122 8.02 -2.96 0.57
N THR A 123 7.34 -1.85 0.81
CA THR A 123 6.77 -1.00 -0.22
C THR A 123 7.16 0.45 0.03
N GLU A 124 7.82 1.10 -0.92
CA GLU A 124 8.10 2.53 -0.84
C GLU A 124 6.80 3.31 -0.99
N LEU A 125 6.66 4.33 -0.15
CA LEU A 125 5.48 5.19 -0.10
C LEU A 125 5.85 6.55 -0.66
N ASP A 126 5.07 7.03 -1.62
CA ASP A 126 4.99 8.46 -1.93
C ASP A 126 4.09 9.17 -0.89
N GLU A 127 4.01 10.48 -0.98
CA GLU A 127 3.26 11.30 -0.03
C GLU A 127 1.76 10.92 0.01
N THR A 128 1.17 10.67 -1.16
CA THR A 128 -0.24 10.29 -1.27
C THR A 128 -0.48 8.89 -0.70
N ALA A 129 0.37 7.93 -1.04
CA ALA A 129 0.26 6.56 -0.52
C ALA A 129 0.49 6.52 1.00
N HIS A 130 1.42 7.32 1.51
CA HIS A 130 1.67 7.48 2.95
C HIS A 130 0.42 8.01 3.66
N TYR A 131 -0.15 9.12 3.16
CA TYR A 131 -1.36 9.69 3.73
C TYR A 131 -2.53 8.70 3.72
N ASN A 132 -2.82 8.07 2.56
CA ASN A 132 -3.90 7.10 2.43
C ASN A 132 -3.72 5.90 3.36
N LEU A 133 -2.48 5.46 3.55
CA LEU A 133 -2.16 4.40 4.49
C LEU A 133 -2.46 4.82 5.93
N MET A 134 -2.08 6.03 6.32
CA MET A 134 -2.37 6.59 7.65
C MET A 134 -3.87 6.71 7.91
N VAL A 135 -4.64 7.17 6.93
CA VAL A 135 -6.11 7.24 7.02
C VAL A 135 -6.71 5.84 7.18
N ARG A 136 -6.26 4.88 6.36
CA ARG A 136 -6.73 3.49 6.39
C ARG A 136 -6.57 2.84 7.76
N PHE A 137 -5.48 3.13 8.47
CA PHE A 137 -5.20 2.61 9.81
C PHE A 137 -5.71 3.52 10.94
N GLY A 138 -6.50 4.55 10.63
CA GLY A 138 -7.08 5.48 11.62
C GLY A 138 -6.02 6.32 12.35
N LYS A 139 -4.86 6.50 11.75
CA LYS A 139 -3.75 7.33 12.28
C LYS A 139 -3.76 8.76 11.70
N ALA A 140 -4.65 9.06 10.74
CA ALA A 140 -4.93 10.39 10.19
C ALA A 140 -6.41 10.50 9.87
N GLU A 141 -6.93 11.73 9.91
CA GLU A 141 -8.31 12.02 9.51
C GLU A 141 -8.39 12.10 7.97
N PRO A 142 -9.47 11.59 7.34
CA PRO A 142 -9.69 11.79 5.91
C PRO A 142 -9.75 13.29 5.58
N MET A 143 -9.10 13.72 4.50
CA MET A 143 -9.35 15.07 3.98
C MET A 143 -10.83 15.18 3.61
N GLN A 144 -11.52 16.10 4.26
CA GLN A 144 -12.86 16.47 3.84
C GLN A 144 -12.72 17.14 2.48
N GLU A 145 -13.34 16.55 1.46
CA GLU A 145 -13.51 17.20 0.18
C GLU A 145 -14.36 18.43 0.47
N VAL A 146 -13.72 19.61 0.51
CA VAL A 146 -14.44 20.88 0.59
C VAL A 146 -15.18 20.97 -0.73
N GLU A 147 -16.51 20.71 -0.68
CA GLU A 147 -17.37 21.02 -1.81
C GLU A 147 -17.06 22.47 -2.20
N PRO A 148 -16.74 22.76 -3.49
CA PRO A 148 -16.50 24.12 -3.90
C PRO A 148 -17.75 24.91 -3.53
N GLU A 149 -17.59 25.86 -2.60
CA GLU A 149 -18.66 26.81 -2.28
C GLU A 149 -19.10 27.39 -3.61
N THR A 150 -20.33 27.06 -3.99
CA THR A 150 -20.97 27.63 -5.18
C THR A 150 -20.96 29.10 -4.93
N ASP A 151 -20.06 29.82 -5.60
CA ASP A 151 -19.90 31.26 -5.52
C ASP A 151 -21.27 31.91 -5.83
N SER A 152 -22.07 32.09 -4.79
CA SER A 152 -23.25 32.89 -4.86
C SER A 152 -22.80 34.35 -4.87
N SER A 153 -22.22 34.74 -6.01
CA SER A 153 -21.95 36.13 -6.31
C SER A 153 -23.25 36.92 -6.11
N PRO A 154 -23.29 37.91 -5.24
CA PRO A 154 -24.46 38.73 -5.10
C PRO A 154 -24.68 39.44 -6.45
N GLN A 155 -25.81 39.12 -7.08
CA GLN A 155 -26.25 39.86 -8.27
C GLN A 155 -26.47 41.31 -7.84
N ILE A 156 -25.54 42.18 -8.22
CA ILE A 156 -25.72 43.62 -8.10
C ILE A 156 -26.75 44.02 -9.14
N THR A 157 -28.01 44.08 -8.70
CA THR A 157 -29.08 44.70 -9.46
C THR A 157 -28.81 46.22 -9.45
N ARG A 158 -28.19 46.71 -10.53
CA ARG A 158 -28.15 48.16 -10.78
C ARG A 158 -29.56 48.58 -11.19
N GLU A 159 -30.30 49.09 -10.27
CA GLU A 159 -31.47 49.94 -10.57
C GLU A 159 -30.92 51.17 -11.29
N LEU A 160 -31.25 51.27 -12.57
CA LEU A 160 -31.08 52.47 -13.39
C LEU A 160 -32.14 53.47 -12.92
N ASP A 161 -31.72 54.44 -12.13
CA ASP A 161 -32.52 55.61 -11.74
C ASP A 161 -32.71 56.44 -13.02
N GLU A 162 -33.90 56.31 -13.64
CA GLU A 162 -34.32 57.17 -14.74
C GLU A 162 -34.60 58.57 -14.18
N GLY A 163 -33.58 59.40 -14.33
CA GLY A 163 -33.70 60.83 -13.99
C GLY A 163 -34.80 61.48 -14.81
N ASN A 164 -35.77 61.93 -14.04
CA ASN A 164 -36.88 62.75 -14.47
C ASN A 164 -36.37 64.19 -14.88
N GLU A 165 -36.16 64.38 -16.16
CA GLU A 165 -35.96 65.70 -16.72
C GLU A 165 -37.30 66.45 -16.71
N LYS A 166 -37.43 67.38 -15.81
CA LYS A 166 -38.51 68.40 -15.81
C LYS A 166 -37.99 69.63 -16.44
N GLU A 167 -38.40 69.87 -17.68
CA GLU A 167 -38.39 71.19 -18.32
C GLU A 167 -39.34 72.06 -17.59
N ASP A 168 -38.87 73.27 -17.20
CA ASP A 168 -39.66 74.43 -16.93
C ASP A 168 -38.98 75.71 -17.50
N GLY A 169 -39.68 76.30 -18.49
CA GLY A 169 -40.01 77.59 -18.90
C GLY A 169 -39.03 78.71 -19.16
#